data_c3ac71f8f4e0938813a1fe111c21af96
#
_entry.id   c3ac71f8f4e0938813a1fe111c21af96
#
_cell.length_a   1.000
_cell.length_b   1.000
_cell.length_c   1.000
_cell.angle_alpha   90.00
_cell.angle_beta   90.00
_cell.angle_gamma   90.00
#
_symmetry.space_group_name_H-M   'P 1'
#
loop_
_entity.id
_entity.type
_entity.pdbx_description
1 polymer ?
#
loop_
_entity_poly.entity_id
_entity_poly.type
_entity_poly.pdbx_seq_one_letter_code
_entity_poly.pdbx_strand_id
1 'polypeptide(L)'
;MTEITITAGTLRKDNLGNLIMVSADATSVGDGETWTVPHLSKIVNWGFTCTTDDLSGGTVSGNIITIANGASIAGKIWAMGY
;
A
#
# COMPACT_ATOMS: atom_id res chain seq x y z
N MET A 1 15.75 2.28 -1.31
CA MET A 1 14.58 2.08 -0.46
C MET A 1 14.10 0.66 -0.59
N THR A 2 13.57 0.10 0.46
CA THR A 2 13.15 -1.30 0.50
C THR A 2 11.68 -1.40 0.16
N GLU A 3 11.35 -2.35 -0.70
CA GLU A 3 9.95 -2.64 -1.02
C GLU A 3 9.31 -3.40 0.14
N ILE A 4 8.04 -3.10 0.44
CA ILE A 4 7.35 -3.81 1.51
C ILE A 4 7.13 -5.26 1.12
N THR A 5 6.98 -6.12 2.15
CA THR A 5 6.72 -7.54 1.93
C THR A 5 5.22 -7.79 1.96
N ILE A 6 4.71 -8.31 0.85
CA ILE A 6 3.29 -8.66 0.72
C ILE A 6 3.14 -10.15 0.99
N THR A 7 2.15 -10.51 1.80
CA THR A 7 1.83 -11.91 2.05
C THR A 7 1.34 -12.57 0.77
N ALA A 8 1.94 -13.70 0.42
CA ALA A 8 1.60 -14.41 -0.81
C ALA A 8 0.11 -14.78 -0.84
N GLY A 9 -0.53 -14.56 -1.99
CA GLY A 9 -1.93 -14.90 -2.20
C GLY A 9 -2.93 -13.88 -1.68
N THR A 10 -2.48 -12.77 -1.10
CA THR A 10 -3.39 -11.74 -0.56
C THR A 10 -3.62 -10.59 -1.52
N LEU A 11 -2.82 -10.47 -2.55
CA LEU A 11 -2.96 -9.38 -3.51
C LEU A 11 -4.26 -9.54 -4.29
N ARG A 12 -5.07 -8.49 -4.31
CA ARG A 12 -6.35 -8.47 -5.00
C ARG A 12 -6.44 -7.26 -5.91
N LYS A 13 -7.12 -7.44 -7.01
CA LYS A 13 -7.40 -6.38 -7.97
C LYS A 13 -8.90 -6.37 -8.23
N ASP A 14 -9.55 -5.23 -8.03
CA ASP A 14 -10.96 -5.04 -8.28
C ASP A 14 -11.17 -3.85 -9.21
N ASN A 15 -12.12 -3.99 -10.12
CA ASN A 15 -12.50 -2.89 -10.99
C ASN A 15 -13.65 -2.11 -10.35
N LEU A 16 -13.48 -0.78 -10.30
CA LEU A 16 -14.45 0.13 -9.72
C LEU A 16 -14.88 1.15 -10.78
N GLY A 17 -15.38 0.66 -11.91
CA GLY A 17 -15.73 1.54 -13.01
C GLY A 17 -14.47 2.09 -13.68
N ASN A 18 -14.25 3.39 -13.55
CA ASN A 18 -13.09 4.05 -14.15
C ASN A 18 -11.80 3.87 -13.32
N LEU A 19 -11.91 3.27 -12.15
CA LEU A 19 -10.77 3.09 -11.27
C LEU A 19 -10.53 1.61 -11.02
N ILE A 20 -9.30 1.28 -10.64
CA ILE A 20 -8.90 -0.06 -10.24
C ILE A 20 -8.46 0.03 -8.79
N MET A 21 -8.92 -0.90 -7.95
CA MET A 21 -8.48 -1.01 -6.57
C MET A 21 -7.56 -2.21 -6.44
N VAL A 22 -6.38 -1.99 -5.87
CA VAL A 22 -5.42 -3.05 -5.57
C VAL A 22 -5.22 -3.08 -4.06
N SER A 23 -5.37 -4.25 -3.45
CA SER A 23 -5.19 -4.41 -2.02
C SER A 23 -4.37 -5.64 -1.71
N ALA A 24 -3.71 -5.64 -0.56
CA ALA A 24 -2.86 -6.76 -0.14
C ALA A 24 -2.62 -6.69 1.36
N ASP A 25 -2.19 -7.82 1.94
CA ASP A 25 -1.76 -7.86 3.32
C ASP A 25 -0.23 -7.68 3.37
N ALA A 26 0.22 -6.70 4.12
CA ALA A 26 1.65 -6.48 4.35
C ALA A 26 2.06 -7.09 5.67
N THR A 27 3.15 -7.85 5.69
CA THR A 27 3.61 -8.53 6.90
C THR A 27 4.37 -7.59 7.83
N SER A 28 5.08 -6.62 7.27
CA SER A 28 5.83 -5.64 8.06
C SER A 28 6.13 -4.45 7.18
N VAL A 29 5.68 -3.28 7.59
CA VAL A 29 5.88 -2.05 6.85
C VAL A 29 6.59 -1.06 7.77
N GLY A 30 7.84 -0.75 7.45
CA GLY A 30 8.64 0.18 8.22
C GLY A 30 8.73 1.55 7.58
N ASP A 31 9.35 2.46 8.30
CA ASP A 31 9.53 3.83 7.83
C ASP A 31 10.42 3.85 6.58
N GLY A 32 9.98 4.58 5.57
CA GLY A 32 10.72 4.72 4.31
C GLY A 32 10.56 3.58 3.34
N GLU A 33 9.82 2.53 3.71
CA GLU A 33 9.58 1.43 2.77
C GLU A 33 8.57 1.85 1.70
N THR A 34 8.69 1.23 0.53
CA THR A 34 7.87 1.60 -0.63
C THR A 34 7.05 0.42 -1.11
N TRP A 35 5.92 0.73 -1.74
CA TRP A 35 5.12 -0.26 -2.44
C TRP A 35 4.85 0.22 -3.86
N THR A 36 5.40 -0.50 -4.82
CA THR A 36 5.09 -0.28 -6.23
C THR A 36 3.81 -1.03 -6.53
N VAL A 37 2.70 -0.31 -6.70
CA VAL A 37 1.39 -0.92 -6.84
C VAL A 37 1.25 -1.53 -8.23
N PRO A 38 1.03 -2.86 -8.32
CA PRO A 38 0.82 -3.49 -9.62
C PRO A 38 -0.52 -3.05 -10.21
N HIS A 39 -0.64 -3.14 -11.52
CA HIS A 39 -1.86 -2.85 -12.29
C HIS A 39 -2.25 -1.36 -12.34
N LEU A 40 -1.53 -0.48 -11.65
CA LEU A 40 -1.80 0.96 -11.68
C LEU A 40 -0.62 1.71 -12.28
N SER A 41 -0.94 2.72 -13.08
CA SER A 41 0.06 3.69 -13.56
C SER A 41 0.07 4.93 -12.70
N LYS A 42 -1.08 5.26 -12.10
CA LYS A 42 -1.21 6.43 -11.25
C LYS A 42 -2.18 6.12 -10.11
N ILE A 43 -1.79 6.50 -8.90
CA ILE A 43 -2.59 6.32 -7.70
C ILE A 43 -3.39 7.59 -7.44
N VAL A 44 -4.70 7.45 -7.29
CA VAL A 44 -5.60 8.55 -6.96
C VAL A 44 -5.82 8.61 -5.46
N ASN A 45 -5.91 7.46 -4.81
CA ASN A 45 -6.12 7.37 -3.36
C ASN A 45 -5.47 6.09 -2.85
N TRP A 46 -5.13 6.08 -1.56
CA TRP A 46 -4.49 4.92 -0.96
C TRP A 46 -4.69 4.97 0.56
N GLY A 47 -4.44 3.84 1.21
CA GLY A 47 -4.50 3.77 2.65
C GLY A 47 -3.80 2.54 3.18
N PHE A 48 -3.56 2.54 4.48
CA PHE A 48 -2.95 1.44 5.18
C PHE A 48 -3.66 1.28 6.54
N THR A 49 -4.27 0.12 6.74
CA THR A 49 -4.95 -0.22 7.99
C THR A 49 -4.01 -1.06 8.84
N CYS A 50 -3.53 -0.48 9.93
CA CYS A 50 -2.62 -1.15 10.84
C CYS A 50 -3.35 -2.11 11.75
N THR A 51 -2.65 -3.15 12.20
CA THR A 51 -3.16 -4.07 13.22
C THR A 51 -3.03 -3.49 14.62
N THR A 52 -2.30 -2.39 14.78
CA THR A 52 -2.14 -1.67 16.04
C THR A 52 -2.69 -0.25 15.88
N ASP A 53 -2.69 0.53 16.95
CA ASP A 53 -3.19 1.90 16.93
C ASP A 53 -2.19 2.92 16.38
N ASP A 54 -1.07 2.47 15.87
CA ASP A 54 -0.06 3.37 15.32
C ASP A 54 -0.57 4.02 14.03
N LEU A 55 -0.33 5.32 13.91
CA LEU A 55 -0.67 6.05 12.71
C LEU A 55 0.41 5.84 11.67
N SER A 56 -0.03 5.56 10.45
CA SER A 56 0.86 5.55 9.31
C SER A 56 0.48 6.65 8.35
N GLY A 57 1.45 7.22 7.72
CA GLY A 57 1.27 8.21 6.68
C GLY A 57 2.19 7.87 5.53
N GLY A 58 2.30 8.77 4.59
CA GLY A 58 3.20 8.55 3.48
C GLY A 58 2.94 9.50 2.33
N THR A 59 3.67 9.27 1.24
CA THR A 59 3.56 10.05 0.02
C THR A 59 3.40 9.12 -1.17
N VAL A 60 2.86 9.66 -2.25
CA VAL A 60 2.65 8.93 -3.49
C VAL A 60 3.37 9.62 -4.63
N SER A 61 4.03 8.84 -5.46
CA SER A 61 4.64 9.33 -6.69
C SER A 61 4.35 8.32 -7.80
N GLY A 62 3.50 8.70 -8.77
CA GLY A 62 3.07 7.78 -9.82
C GLY A 62 2.30 6.60 -9.23
N ASN A 63 2.86 5.40 -9.33
CA ASN A 63 2.28 4.19 -8.75
C ASN A 63 3.08 3.66 -7.55
N ILE A 64 3.90 4.50 -6.94
CA ILE A 64 4.74 4.11 -5.81
C ILE A 64 4.28 4.86 -4.57
N ILE A 65 4.00 4.11 -3.51
CA ILE A 65 3.67 4.66 -2.19
C ILE A 65 4.90 4.52 -1.30
N THR A 66 5.30 5.61 -0.66
CA THR A 66 6.37 5.60 0.34
C THR A 66 5.74 5.76 1.72
N ILE A 67 5.96 4.80 2.60
CA ILE A 67 5.33 4.76 3.91
C ILE A 67 6.18 5.51 4.92
N ALA A 68 5.52 6.27 5.79
CA ALA A 68 6.15 6.94 6.93
C ALA A 68 5.52 6.41 8.21
N ASN A 69 6.23 5.52 8.89
CA ASN A 69 5.82 4.92 10.15
C ASN A 69 6.89 5.14 11.21
N GLY A 70 6.49 5.18 12.47
CA GLY A 70 7.46 5.20 13.57
C GLY A 70 8.05 3.83 13.89
N ALA A 71 7.41 2.75 13.48
CA ALA A 71 7.84 1.38 13.75
C ALA A 71 7.32 0.46 12.65
N SER A 72 7.87 -0.76 12.59
CA SER A 72 7.37 -1.76 11.64
C SER A 72 6.02 -2.29 12.10
N ILE A 73 5.03 -2.26 11.20
CA ILE A 73 3.66 -2.67 11.50
C ILE A 73 3.14 -3.57 10.40
N ALA A 74 2.36 -4.57 10.80
CA ALA A 74 1.62 -5.40 9.84
C ALA A 74 0.23 -4.80 9.64
N GLY A 75 -0.38 -5.06 8.48
CA GLY A 75 -1.72 -4.59 8.19
C GLY A 75 -2.10 -4.76 6.74
N LYS A 76 -3.20 -4.15 6.35
CA LYS A 76 -3.67 -4.16 4.98
C LYS A 76 -3.31 -2.84 4.31
N ILE A 77 -2.78 -2.94 3.09
CA ILE A 77 -2.47 -1.77 2.27
C ILE A 77 -3.33 -1.83 1.00
N TRP A 78 -3.80 -0.68 0.56
CA TRP A 78 -4.64 -0.61 -0.63
C TRP A 78 -4.37 0.68 -1.37
N ALA A 79 -4.67 0.65 -2.66
CA ALA A 79 -4.54 1.83 -3.52
C ALA A 79 -5.61 1.78 -4.60
N MET A 80 -6.08 2.95 -5.01
CA MET A 80 -7.00 3.11 -6.12
C MET A 80 -6.37 4.02 -7.16
N GLY A 81 -6.57 3.69 -8.44
CA GLY A 81 -6.06 4.51 -9.51
C GLY A 81 -6.37 3.93 -10.89
N TYR A 82 -5.49 4.23 -11.83
CA TYR A 82 -5.67 3.77 -13.21
C TYR A 82 -4.34 3.59 -13.94
#